data_927ecbed0c840e7ff3dc5a9b543bf0fd
#
_entry.id   927ecbed0c840e7ff3dc5a9b543bf0fd
#
_cell.length_a   1.000
_cell.length_b   1.000
_cell.length_c   1.000
_cell.angle_alpha   90.00
_cell.angle_beta   90.00
_cell.angle_gamma   90.00
#
_symmetry.space_group_name_H-M   'P 1'
#
loop_
_entity.id
_entity.type
_entity.pdbx_description
1 polymer ?
#
loop_
_entity_poly.entity_id
_entity_poly.type
_entity_poly.pdbx_seq_one_letter_code
_entity_poly.pdbx_strand_id
1 'polypeptide(L)'
;MEIVRSKALGDDPNDLMDRRDLLVEKLGKLINVTVERKDPDEFMVHTAGQIIVQGGIARQIEAIPDIEDGGYSKLRWQDTQYDAFFEGGSLGALVELRDKDVRSEMQSLNTMTLNFADLVNDIHRNAIGKNNVTGLDFFVQHPFVENTNGNYDSDGDGVMDTSYVFRFTGTNALKEHEQIGLEGEITLSGHDGNVTLAYHATDTVEEVINRINNTDAEVKAYLDRDNRLVLKATTSNDKGNPDFVIRHVEDSGMFLTGYAGILNASGEEGAYDYAQADAVNALAGAQFGTAPVMNPSAYIQVNDAIHSDIQSVAAAKPNLQGVADAGDGRAAVEIAALRNTGVMIGKSRTFDDYFADAVTNVGLKGEQAENMLTSQNAIMADLTALRDSISGVNIDEELADIIKFQHGYNAAARFVTVQDQLLDTLINRLGI
;
A
#
# COMPACT_ATOMS: atom_id res chain seq x y z
N MET A 1 -1.54 4.24 -40.69
CA MET A 1 -2.40 4.33 -41.91
C MET A 1 -1.68 5.07 -43.04
N GLU A 2 -1.17 6.29 -42.82
CA GLU A 2 -0.49 7.06 -43.88
C GLU A 2 0.76 6.35 -44.43
N ILE A 3 1.60 5.77 -43.55
CA ILE A 3 2.80 5.00 -43.97
C ILE A 3 2.42 3.84 -44.89
N VAL A 4 1.42 3.04 -44.51
CA VAL A 4 0.95 1.88 -45.30
C VAL A 4 0.44 2.35 -46.68
N ARG A 5 -0.33 3.44 -46.67
CA ARG A 5 -0.87 4.02 -47.90
C ARG A 5 0.24 4.55 -48.85
N SER A 6 1.23 5.25 -48.32
CA SER A 6 2.35 5.78 -49.05
C SER A 6 3.22 4.66 -49.67
N LYS A 7 3.53 3.63 -48.87
CA LYS A 7 4.26 2.45 -49.34
C LYS A 7 3.50 1.68 -50.42
N ALA A 8 2.17 1.55 -50.31
CA ALA A 8 1.35 0.90 -51.32
C ALA A 8 1.34 1.68 -52.65
N LEU A 9 1.66 2.97 -52.63
CA LEU A 9 1.81 3.81 -53.84
C LEU A 9 3.23 3.78 -54.39
N GLY A 10 4.18 3.07 -53.75
CA GLY A 10 5.57 2.95 -54.16
C GLY A 10 6.49 4.07 -53.65
N ASP A 11 6.01 4.88 -52.69
CA ASP A 11 6.82 5.91 -52.02
C ASP A 11 7.55 5.36 -50.79
N ASP A 12 8.69 5.96 -50.44
CA ASP A 12 9.41 5.71 -49.20
C ASP A 12 9.13 6.84 -48.21
N PRO A 13 8.11 6.69 -47.32
CA PRO A 13 7.67 7.75 -46.42
C PRO A 13 8.55 7.87 -45.16
N ASN A 14 9.84 8.20 -45.33
CA ASN A 14 10.83 8.26 -44.27
C ASN A 14 10.44 9.25 -43.19
N ASP A 15 9.93 10.43 -43.52
CA ASP A 15 9.47 11.43 -42.57
C ASP A 15 8.37 10.90 -41.64
N LEU A 16 7.43 10.11 -42.18
CA LEU A 16 6.35 9.51 -41.38
C LEU A 16 6.87 8.37 -40.48
N MET A 17 7.88 7.64 -40.98
CA MET A 17 8.54 6.58 -40.19
C MET A 17 9.34 7.18 -39.04
N ASP A 18 10.09 8.24 -39.30
CA ASP A 18 10.84 8.95 -38.24
C ASP A 18 9.90 9.54 -37.15
N ARG A 19 8.81 10.15 -37.63
CA ARG A 19 7.77 10.66 -36.68
C ARG A 19 7.13 9.55 -35.85
N ARG A 20 6.87 8.39 -36.43
CA ARG A 20 6.36 7.21 -35.72
C ARG A 20 7.36 6.76 -34.68
N ASP A 21 8.63 6.61 -35.05
CA ASP A 21 9.68 6.11 -34.19
C ASP A 21 9.94 7.09 -33.01
N LEU A 22 9.87 8.41 -33.27
CA LEU A 22 9.90 9.42 -32.22
C LEU A 22 8.71 9.31 -31.24
N LEU A 23 7.50 9.01 -31.74
CA LEU A 23 6.32 8.82 -30.90
C LEU A 23 6.44 7.56 -30.04
N VAL A 24 7.01 6.47 -30.59
CA VAL A 24 7.29 5.24 -29.84
C VAL A 24 8.33 5.49 -28.76
N GLU A 25 9.39 6.26 -29.05
CA GLU A 25 10.39 6.66 -28.05
C GLU A 25 9.76 7.47 -26.92
N LYS A 26 8.87 8.42 -27.25
CA LYS A 26 8.12 9.18 -26.23
C LYS A 26 7.20 8.29 -25.40
N LEU A 27 6.53 7.32 -26.03
CA LEU A 27 5.69 6.37 -25.35
C LEU A 27 6.52 5.47 -24.43
N GLY A 28 7.72 5.05 -24.87
CA GLY A 28 8.66 4.26 -24.08
C GLY A 28 9.15 4.95 -22.81
N LYS A 29 9.11 6.30 -22.74
CA LYS A 29 9.39 7.04 -21.51
C LYS A 29 8.23 6.98 -20.52
N LEU A 30 7.00 6.80 -21.01
CA LEU A 30 5.79 6.75 -20.18
C LEU A 30 5.51 5.33 -19.69
N ILE A 31 5.68 4.33 -20.55
CA ILE A 31 5.40 2.91 -20.29
C ILE A 31 6.44 2.03 -20.95
N ASN A 32 6.66 0.83 -20.43
CA ASN A 32 7.51 -0.16 -21.12
C ASN A 32 6.81 -0.65 -22.38
N VAL A 33 7.43 -0.47 -23.53
CA VAL A 33 6.88 -0.86 -24.83
C VAL A 33 7.81 -1.78 -25.60
N THR A 34 7.24 -2.76 -26.26
CA THR A 34 7.90 -3.62 -27.23
C THR A 34 7.28 -3.38 -28.61
N VAL A 35 8.12 -3.19 -29.61
CA VAL A 35 7.68 -2.98 -31.01
C VAL A 35 7.92 -4.24 -31.80
N GLU A 36 6.90 -4.74 -32.45
CA GLU A 36 6.97 -5.87 -33.34
C GLU A 36 6.68 -5.43 -34.79
N ARG A 37 7.57 -5.84 -35.72
CA ARG A 37 7.46 -5.60 -37.16
C ARG A 37 7.47 -6.96 -37.85
N LYS A 38 6.29 -7.56 -38.04
CA LYS A 38 6.18 -8.89 -38.68
C LYS A 38 6.11 -8.81 -40.19
N ASP A 39 5.49 -7.75 -40.71
CA ASP A 39 5.34 -7.49 -42.13
C ASP A 39 5.63 -6.00 -42.38
N PRO A 40 6.17 -5.59 -43.51
CA PRO A 40 6.42 -4.18 -43.78
C PRO A 40 5.22 -3.27 -43.55
N ASP A 41 4.02 -3.83 -43.53
CA ASP A 41 2.76 -3.10 -43.37
C ASP A 41 2.09 -3.27 -42.02
N GLU A 42 2.52 -4.21 -41.18
CA GLU A 42 1.94 -4.43 -39.84
C GLU A 42 2.92 -4.00 -38.72
N PHE A 43 2.58 -2.87 -38.13
CA PHE A 43 3.32 -2.31 -37.01
C PHE A 43 2.51 -2.48 -35.72
N MET A 44 3.06 -3.21 -34.76
CA MET A 44 2.41 -3.48 -33.47
C MET A 44 3.26 -2.94 -32.35
N VAL A 45 2.58 -2.35 -31.35
CA VAL A 45 3.18 -1.91 -30.10
C VAL A 45 2.49 -2.65 -28.95
N HIS A 46 3.30 -3.26 -28.09
CA HIS A 46 2.86 -4.04 -26.95
C HIS A 46 3.34 -3.39 -25.65
N THR A 47 2.57 -3.57 -24.57
CA THR A 47 2.99 -3.31 -23.20
C THR A 47 2.50 -4.45 -22.32
N ALA A 48 3.34 -4.97 -21.41
CA ALA A 48 3.01 -6.08 -20.52
C ALA A 48 2.29 -7.27 -21.24
N GLY A 49 2.75 -7.60 -22.45
CA GLY A 49 2.15 -8.66 -23.28
C GLY A 49 0.83 -8.32 -23.98
N GLN A 50 0.29 -7.11 -23.78
CA GLN A 50 -0.95 -6.66 -24.40
C GLN A 50 -0.69 -5.73 -25.56
N ILE A 51 -1.42 -5.90 -26.67
CA ILE A 51 -1.33 -5.03 -27.85
C ILE A 51 -2.03 -3.71 -27.52
N ILE A 52 -1.31 -2.58 -27.62
CA ILE A 52 -1.86 -1.24 -27.46
C ILE A 52 -2.09 -0.50 -28.77
N VAL A 53 -1.28 -0.82 -29.77
CA VAL A 53 -1.45 -0.31 -31.14
C VAL A 53 -1.26 -1.44 -32.12
N GLN A 54 -2.19 -1.61 -33.05
CA GLN A 54 -2.07 -2.53 -34.18
C GLN A 54 -2.54 -1.83 -35.45
N GLY A 55 -1.62 -1.60 -36.38
CA GLY A 55 -1.92 -0.89 -37.61
C GLY A 55 -2.53 0.50 -37.38
N GLY A 56 -3.81 0.65 -37.65
CA GLY A 56 -4.55 1.90 -37.44
C GLY A 56 -5.41 1.94 -36.17
N ILE A 57 -5.38 0.91 -35.34
CA ILE A 57 -6.19 0.78 -34.15
C ILE A 57 -5.32 1.05 -32.92
N ALA A 58 -5.72 2.00 -32.09
CA ALA A 58 -5.10 2.26 -30.80
C ALA A 58 -6.15 2.00 -29.70
N ARG A 59 -5.79 1.19 -28.70
CA ARG A 59 -6.64 0.94 -27.54
C ARG A 59 -6.60 2.14 -26.60
N GLN A 60 -7.73 2.44 -26.01
CA GLN A 60 -7.86 3.54 -25.07
C GLN A 60 -7.89 3.01 -23.64
N ILE A 61 -7.30 3.82 -22.75
CA ILE A 61 -7.22 3.56 -21.31
C ILE A 61 -8.13 4.56 -20.62
N GLU A 62 -8.83 4.11 -19.60
CA GLU A 62 -9.59 4.98 -18.70
C GLU A 62 -9.16 4.75 -17.25
N ALA A 63 -9.23 5.81 -16.45
CA ALA A 63 -9.04 5.76 -15.01
C ALA A 63 -10.40 5.79 -14.34
N ILE A 64 -10.71 4.79 -13.54
CA ILE A 64 -11.96 4.68 -12.80
C ILE A 64 -11.67 4.63 -11.31
N PRO A 65 -12.48 5.28 -10.45
CA PRO A 65 -12.33 5.15 -9.02
C PRO A 65 -12.71 3.72 -8.60
N ASP A 66 -11.84 3.08 -7.83
CA ASP A 66 -12.12 1.81 -7.17
C ASP A 66 -12.61 2.09 -5.75
N ILE A 67 -13.89 1.83 -5.49
CA ILE A 67 -14.51 2.10 -4.19
C ILE A 67 -14.00 1.10 -3.15
N GLU A 68 -13.72 -0.13 -3.56
CA GLU A 68 -13.21 -1.19 -2.67
C GLU A 68 -11.77 -0.89 -2.23
N ASP A 69 -11.01 -0.20 -3.07
CA ASP A 69 -9.64 0.22 -2.79
C ASP A 69 -9.54 1.70 -2.34
N GLY A 70 -10.43 2.11 -1.46
CA GLY A 70 -10.39 3.47 -0.87
C GLY A 70 -10.59 4.62 -1.85
N GLY A 71 -11.13 4.36 -3.04
CA GLY A 71 -11.41 5.37 -4.06
C GLY A 71 -10.20 5.72 -4.95
N TYR A 72 -9.10 5.00 -4.84
CA TYR A 72 -7.96 5.18 -5.75
C TYR A 72 -8.33 4.79 -7.17
N SER A 73 -7.76 5.51 -8.15
CA SER A 73 -8.07 5.25 -9.56
C SER A 73 -7.39 3.98 -10.04
N LYS A 74 -8.18 3.07 -10.59
CA LYS A 74 -7.74 1.87 -11.29
C LYS A 74 -7.68 2.15 -12.78
N LEU A 75 -6.65 1.64 -13.45
CA LEU A 75 -6.52 1.77 -14.90
C LEU A 75 -7.14 0.55 -15.57
N ARG A 76 -7.98 0.77 -16.57
CA ARG A 76 -8.55 -0.32 -17.35
C ARG A 76 -8.64 0.02 -18.84
N TRP A 77 -8.75 -1.01 -19.65
CA TRP A 77 -8.99 -0.88 -21.07
C TRP A 77 -10.45 -0.53 -21.33
N GLN A 78 -10.69 0.53 -22.11
CA GLN A 78 -12.04 0.99 -22.43
C GLN A 78 -12.84 -0.03 -23.25
N ASP A 79 -12.15 -0.80 -24.13
CA ASP A 79 -12.75 -1.77 -25.04
C ASP A 79 -13.18 -3.08 -24.37
N THR A 80 -12.37 -3.60 -23.46
CA THR A 80 -12.59 -4.89 -22.81
C THR A 80 -13.06 -4.79 -21.37
N GLN A 81 -12.91 -3.62 -20.75
CA GLN A 81 -13.20 -3.36 -19.33
C GLN A 81 -12.30 -4.17 -18.36
N TYR A 82 -11.25 -4.83 -18.86
CA TYR A 82 -10.24 -5.50 -18.04
C TYR A 82 -9.19 -4.51 -17.55
N ASP A 83 -8.56 -4.84 -16.44
CA ASP A 83 -7.50 -4.03 -15.86
C ASP A 83 -6.32 -3.88 -16.82
N ALA A 84 -5.78 -2.67 -16.86
CA ALA A 84 -4.62 -2.34 -17.67
C ALA A 84 -3.39 -2.25 -16.77
N PHE A 85 -2.44 -3.16 -16.96
CA PHE A 85 -1.18 -3.18 -16.22
C PHE A 85 -0.08 -2.52 -17.05
N PHE A 86 0.71 -1.68 -16.39
CA PHE A 86 1.84 -1.00 -16.99
C PHE A 86 3.08 -1.25 -16.16
N GLU A 87 4.05 -1.90 -16.76
CA GLU A 87 5.37 -2.11 -16.16
C GLU A 87 6.34 -1.06 -16.71
N GLY A 88 7.15 -0.48 -15.82
CA GLY A 88 8.19 0.48 -16.18
C GLY A 88 7.67 1.81 -16.74
N GLY A 89 8.60 2.67 -17.14
CA GLY A 89 8.32 4.05 -17.52
C GLY A 89 7.78 4.88 -16.35
N SER A 90 7.43 6.14 -16.63
CA SER A 90 6.95 7.04 -15.58
C SER A 90 5.57 6.66 -15.05
N LEU A 91 4.69 6.06 -15.87
CA LEU A 91 3.37 5.64 -15.44
C LEU A 91 3.45 4.41 -14.52
N GLY A 92 4.24 3.39 -14.90
CA GLY A 92 4.46 2.22 -14.06
C GLY A 92 5.07 2.61 -12.71
N ALA A 93 6.08 3.49 -12.71
CA ALA A 93 6.70 3.99 -11.47
C ALA A 93 5.71 4.76 -10.58
N LEU A 94 4.81 5.57 -11.15
CA LEU A 94 3.79 6.29 -10.39
C LEU A 94 2.75 5.35 -9.78
N VAL A 95 2.35 4.30 -10.50
CA VAL A 95 1.43 3.28 -9.98
C VAL A 95 2.11 2.50 -8.85
N GLU A 96 3.36 2.05 -9.04
CA GLU A 96 4.10 1.33 -8.02
C GLU A 96 4.35 2.20 -6.77
N LEU A 97 4.74 3.46 -6.94
CA LEU A 97 4.92 4.40 -5.83
C LEU A 97 3.61 4.57 -5.04
N ARG A 98 2.48 4.74 -5.73
CA ARG A 98 1.16 4.89 -5.09
C ARG A 98 0.73 3.62 -4.36
N ASP A 99 0.81 2.46 -5.04
CA ASP A 99 0.16 1.23 -4.57
C ASP A 99 1.03 0.44 -3.59
N LYS A 100 2.35 0.59 -3.65
CA LYS A 100 3.28 -0.10 -2.74
C LYS A 100 3.94 0.86 -1.75
N ASP A 101 4.73 1.81 -2.23
CA ASP A 101 5.60 2.58 -1.34
C ASP A 101 4.82 3.52 -0.43
N VAL A 102 3.95 4.35 -1.00
CA VAL A 102 3.15 5.32 -0.21
C VAL A 102 2.19 4.58 0.73
N ARG A 103 1.55 3.51 0.27
CA ARG A 103 0.64 2.71 1.12
C ARG A 103 1.38 2.03 2.26
N SER A 104 2.54 1.45 2.00
CA SER A 104 3.38 0.84 3.04
C SER A 104 3.76 1.84 4.13
N GLU A 105 4.18 3.05 3.73
CA GLU A 105 4.54 4.10 4.70
C GLU A 105 3.31 4.65 5.45
N MET A 106 2.17 4.80 4.76
CA MET A 106 0.90 5.15 5.42
C MET A 106 0.49 4.09 6.44
N GLN A 107 0.62 2.81 6.11
CA GLN A 107 0.32 1.70 7.01
C GLN A 107 1.25 1.70 8.22
N SER A 108 2.55 1.92 8.02
CA SER A 108 3.51 2.04 9.11
C SER A 108 3.15 3.20 10.06
N LEU A 109 2.81 4.36 9.51
CA LEU A 109 2.39 5.51 10.31
C LEU A 109 1.07 5.26 11.06
N ASN A 110 0.12 4.62 10.39
CA ASN A 110 -1.17 4.25 11.00
C ASN A 110 -0.98 3.26 12.16
N THR A 111 -0.14 2.24 11.97
CA THR A 111 0.20 1.28 13.02
C THR A 111 0.85 1.99 14.22
N MET A 112 1.85 2.83 13.97
CA MET A 112 2.50 3.59 15.03
C MET A 112 1.50 4.48 15.79
N THR A 113 0.61 5.17 15.09
CA THR A 113 -0.38 6.07 15.69
C THR A 113 -1.39 5.31 16.53
N LEU A 114 -1.89 4.18 16.02
CA LEU A 114 -2.81 3.32 16.76
C LEU A 114 -2.17 2.82 18.06
N ASN A 115 -0.96 2.31 17.97
CA ASN A 115 -0.22 1.78 19.11
C ASN A 115 0.08 2.87 20.15
N PHE A 116 0.49 4.04 19.68
CA PHE A 116 0.73 5.18 20.57
C PHE A 116 -0.54 5.59 21.30
N ALA A 117 -1.65 5.78 20.58
CA ALA A 117 -2.92 6.16 21.19
C ALA A 117 -3.40 5.12 22.20
N ASP A 118 -3.27 3.83 21.86
CA ASP A 118 -3.72 2.72 22.67
C ASP A 118 -2.91 2.58 23.97
N LEU A 119 -1.58 2.64 23.89
CA LEU A 119 -0.70 2.57 25.05
C LEU A 119 -0.89 3.77 26.02
N VAL A 120 -1.09 4.96 25.45
CA VAL A 120 -1.41 6.15 26.26
C VAL A 120 -2.77 5.98 26.92
N ASN A 121 -3.77 5.48 26.20
CA ASN A 121 -5.10 5.22 26.73
C ASN A 121 -5.09 4.18 27.87
N ASP A 122 -4.27 3.13 27.75
CA ASP A 122 -4.14 2.14 28.82
C ASP A 122 -3.64 2.74 30.13
N ILE A 123 -2.62 3.58 30.05
CA ILE A 123 -2.09 4.26 31.24
C ILE A 123 -3.12 5.25 31.77
N HIS A 124 -3.73 6.04 30.88
CA HIS A 124 -4.67 7.10 31.27
C HIS A 124 -5.97 6.55 31.85
N ARG A 125 -6.48 5.43 31.36
CA ARG A 125 -7.68 4.74 31.84
C ARG A 125 -7.51 4.27 33.28
N ASN A 126 -6.31 3.78 33.62
CA ASN A 126 -5.93 3.31 34.93
C ASN A 126 -5.42 4.43 35.88
N ALA A 127 -5.43 5.65 35.39
CA ALA A 127 -5.01 6.84 36.11
C ALA A 127 -6.21 7.67 36.55
N ILE A 128 -5.98 8.72 37.36
CA ILE A 128 -7.01 9.59 37.92
C ILE A 128 -6.68 11.05 37.65
N GLY A 129 -7.70 11.81 37.21
CA GLY A 129 -7.62 13.26 37.02
C GLY A 129 -7.74 14.03 38.31
N LYS A 130 -7.42 15.32 38.27
CA LYS A 130 -7.54 16.22 39.42
C LYS A 130 -9.00 16.37 39.89
N ASN A 131 -9.97 16.16 39.02
CA ASN A 131 -11.40 16.13 39.33
C ASN A 131 -11.89 14.76 39.85
N ASN A 132 -10.98 13.83 40.14
CA ASN A 132 -11.23 12.46 40.55
C ASN A 132 -11.98 11.61 39.51
N VAL A 133 -11.95 12.00 38.23
CA VAL A 133 -12.45 11.17 37.13
C VAL A 133 -11.38 10.18 36.73
N THR A 134 -11.76 8.91 36.54
CA THR A 134 -10.93 7.79 36.07
C THR A 134 -11.64 7.06 34.96
N GLY A 135 -10.97 6.09 34.31
CA GLY A 135 -11.56 5.25 33.24
C GLY A 135 -11.77 5.99 31.91
N LEU A 136 -11.14 7.16 31.72
CA LEU A 136 -11.21 7.90 30.46
C LEU A 136 -10.05 7.53 29.52
N ASP A 137 -10.35 7.34 28.27
CA ASP A 137 -9.34 7.32 27.23
C ASP A 137 -8.86 8.75 26.94
N PHE A 138 -7.55 8.94 26.77
CA PHE A 138 -6.99 10.24 26.43
C PHE A 138 -7.25 10.59 24.97
N PHE A 139 -6.97 9.64 24.07
CA PHE A 139 -7.27 9.76 22.65
C PHE A 139 -8.57 9.04 22.31
N VAL A 140 -9.34 9.62 21.39
CA VAL A 140 -10.51 8.93 20.82
C VAL A 140 -10.03 7.71 20.07
N GLN A 141 -10.52 6.55 20.47
CA GLN A 141 -10.35 5.33 19.68
C GLN A 141 -11.49 5.26 18.67
N HIS A 142 -11.11 5.16 17.41
CA HIS A 142 -12.06 5.18 16.30
C HIS A 142 -13.00 3.99 16.29
N PRO A 143 -14.14 4.18 15.58
CA PRO A 143 -15.28 3.31 15.71
C PRO A 143 -14.94 1.88 15.33
N PHE A 144 -15.63 0.98 15.97
CA PHE A 144 -15.70 -0.40 15.60
C PHE A 144 -16.21 -0.52 14.17
N VAL A 145 -15.55 -1.35 13.37
CA VAL A 145 -16.01 -1.71 12.03
C VAL A 145 -16.84 -2.96 12.18
N GLU A 146 -18.04 -2.96 11.65
CA GLU A 146 -18.87 -4.16 11.55
C GLU A 146 -18.61 -4.83 10.18
N ASN A 147 -18.39 -6.15 10.18
CA ASN A 147 -18.34 -6.99 8.98
C ASN A 147 -17.31 -6.60 7.89
N THR A 148 -16.03 -6.62 8.23
CA THR A 148 -14.98 -6.50 7.21
C THR A 148 -14.31 -7.85 7.02
N ASN A 149 -14.62 -8.55 5.92
CA ASN A 149 -13.91 -9.75 5.50
C ASN A 149 -12.62 -9.33 4.82
N GLY A 150 -11.47 -9.74 5.38
CA GLY A 150 -10.15 -9.41 4.90
C GLY A 150 -9.86 -7.90 4.94
N ASN A 151 -8.87 -7.49 5.71
CA ASN A 151 -8.50 -6.10 5.82
C ASN A 151 -6.99 -5.87 5.72
N TYR A 152 -6.24 -6.94 5.54
CA TYR A 152 -4.80 -6.92 5.42
C TYR A 152 -4.32 -7.94 4.39
N ASP A 153 -3.41 -7.49 3.52
CA ASP A 153 -2.69 -8.31 2.54
C ASP A 153 -1.36 -8.73 3.18
N SER A 154 -1.25 -10.00 3.53
CA SER A 154 -0.11 -10.53 4.31
C SER A 154 1.09 -10.88 3.43
N ASP A 155 0.89 -11.23 2.17
CA ASP A 155 1.94 -11.66 1.26
C ASP A 155 2.27 -10.64 0.16
N GLY A 156 1.49 -9.56 0.06
CA GLY A 156 1.74 -8.45 -0.87
C GLY A 156 1.27 -8.72 -2.30
N ASP A 157 0.33 -9.65 -2.48
CA ASP A 157 -0.20 -10.00 -3.80
C ASP A 157 -1.36 -9.09 -4.26
N GLY A 158 -1.84 -8.22 -3.38
CA GLY A 158 -2.94 -7.28 -3.63
C GLY A 158 -4.31 -7.82 -3.24
N VAL A 159 -4.38 -9.02 -2.66
CA VAL A 159 -5.61 -9.62 -2.13
C VAL A 159 -5.61 -9.48 -0.59
N MET A 160 -6.73 -9.06 -0.01
CA MET A 160 -6.91 -9.01 1.44
C MET A 160 -7.25 -10.41 1.94
N ASP A 161 -6.23 -11.15 2.39
CA ASP A 161 -6.31 -12.56 2.76
C ASP A 161 -6.40 -12.82 4.26
N THR A 162 -6.17 -11.78 5.09
CA THR A 162 -6.17 -11.86 6.55
C THR A 162 -7.16 -10.88 7.17
N SER A 163 -7.60 -11.18 8.40
CA SER A 163 -8.50 -10.33 9.18
C SER A 163 -7.80 -9.82 10.44
N TYR A 164 -7.06 -8.72 10.32
CA TYR A 164 -6.36 -8.11 11.44
C TYR A 164 -7.31 -7.30 12.32
N VAL A 165 -7.47 -7.75 13.56
CA VAL A 165 -8.31 -7.10 14.57
C VAL A 165 -7.48 -6.86 15.82
N PHE A 166 -7.51 -5.65 16.34
CA PHE A 166 -6.76 -5.33 17.56
C PHE A 166 -7.62 -5.40 18.83
N ARG A 167 -8.94 -5.32 18.73
CA ARG A 167 -9.84 -5.28 19.87
C ARG A 167 -11.21 -5.88 19.54
N PHE A 168 -11.71 -6.73 20.43
CA PHE A 168 -13.10 -7.18 20.47
C PHE A 168 -13.80 -6.58 21.68
N THR A 169 -15.08 -6.21 21.53
CA THR A 169 -15.94 -5.80 22.64
C THR A 169 -17.20 -6.66 22.61
N GLY A 170 -17.43 -7.40 23.66
CA GLY A 170 -18.58 -8.28 23.77
C GLY A 170 -19.91 -7.53 23.75
N THR A 171 -20.97 -8.23 23.44
CA THR A 171 -22.33 -7.67 23.33
C THR A 171 -23.02 -7.55 24.70
N ASN A 172 -22.62 -8.36 25.68
CA ASN A 172 -23.31 -8.49 26.97
C ASN A 172 -22.62 -7.69 28.05
N ALA A 173 -23.41 -7.00 28.88
CA ALA A 173 -22.91 -6.37 30.10
C ALA A 173 -22.73 -7.42 31.22
N LEU A 174 -21.55 -7.48 31.81
CA LEU A 174 -21.16 -8.45 32.81
C LEU A 174 -21.09 -7.76 34.20
N LYS A 175 -21.18 -8.54 35.27
CA LYS A 175 -20.96 -8.05 36.62
C LYS A 175 -19.63 -8.58 37.12
N GLU A 176 -18.73 -7.67 37.43
CA GLU A 176 -17.32 -7.94 37.75
C GLU A 176 -17.14 -9.00 38.86
N HIS A 177 -17.93 -8.92 39.93
CA HIS A 177 -17.84 -9.82 41.09
C HIS A 177 -18.87 -10.96 41.11
N GLU A 178 -19.62 -11.15 39.99
CA GLU A 178 -20.58 -12.26 39.89
C GLU A 178 -19.85 -13.53 39.47
N GLN A 179 -20.21 -14.66 40.13
CA GLN A 179 -19.72 -15.97 39.70
C GLN A 179 -20.27 -16.33 38.33
N ILE A 180 -19.40 -16.80 37.44
CA ILE A 180 -19.77 -17.06 36.06
C ILE A 180 -20.63 -18.32 35.87
N GLY A 181 -20.53 -19.30 36.79
CA GLY A 181 -21.30 -20.52 36.72
C GLY A 181 -20.98 -21.42 35.50
N LEU A 182 -19.84 -21.21 34.85
CA LEU A 182 -19.42 -21.87 33.62
C LEU A 182 -18.06 -22.52 33.79
N GLU A 183 -17.82 -23.61 33.05
CA GLU A 183 -16.54 -24.30 32.99
C GLU A 183 -16.06 -24.38 31.57
N GLY A 184 -14.78 -24.24 31.34
CA GLY A 184 -14.15 -24.35 30.03
C GLY A 184 -12.71 -23.87 30.02
N GLU A 185 -12.17 -23.76 28.84
CA GLU A 185 -10.83 -23.28 28.58
C GLU A 185 -10.86 -22.21 27.51
N ILE A 186 -10.17 -21.09 27.76
CA ILE A 186 -9.96 -20.03 26.77
C ILE A 186 -8.55 -20.22 26.20
N THR A 187 -8.43 -20.24 24.89
CA THR A 187 -7.16 -20.26 24.17
C THR A 187 -6.96 -18.93 23.45
N LEU A 188 -5.85 -18.28 23.70
CA LEU A 188 -5.46 -16.99 23.14
C LEU A 188 -4.08 -17.08 22.49
N SER A 189 -3.81 -16.22 21.52
CA SER A 189 -2.47 -16.09 20.95
C SER A 189 -1.46 -15.59 21.98
N GLY A 190 -0.31 -16.22 22.06
CA GLY A 190 0.79 -15.85 22.94
C GLY A 190 2.14 -15.83 22.21
N HIS A 191 3.22 -15.59 22.95
CA HIS A 191 4.56 -15.45 22.41
C HIS A 191 5.06 -16.72 21.69
N ASP A 192 5.01 -17.87 22.39
CA ASP A 192 5.54 -19.16 21.89
C ASP A 192 4.44 -20.06 21.31
N GLY A 193 3.36 -19.49 20.80
CA GLY A 193 2.17 -20.20 20.35
C GLY A 193 0.93 -19.82 21.18
N ASN A 194 -0.14 -20.60 21.05
CA ASN A 194 -1.35 -20.32 21.77
C ASN A 194 -1.22 -20.67 23.27
N VAL A 195 -1.79 -19.84 24.12
CA VAL A 195 -1.85 -20.00 25.58
C VAL A 195 -3.26 -20.37 25.97
N THR A 196 -3.42 -21.50 26.67
CA THR A 196 -4.72 -21.98 27.15
C THR A 196 -4.83 -21.77 28.65
N LEU A 197 -5.97 -21.24 29.11
CA LEU A 197 -6.30 -21.02 30.50
C LEU A 197 -7.68 -21.60 30.83
N ALA A 198 -7.78 -22.35 31.92
CA ALA A 198 -9.05 -22.88 32.39
C ALA A 198 -9.82 -21.86 33.21
N TYR A 199 -11.14 -21.89 33.15
CA TYR A 199 -12.04 -21.18 34.03
C TYR A 199 -13.08 -22.12 34.63
N HIS A 200 -13.55 -21.81 35.84
CA HIS A 200 -14.39 -22.70 36.63
C HIS A 200 -15.69 -21.98 37.07
N ALA A 201 -16.74 -22.77 37.35
CA ALA A 201 -18.06 -22.26 37.72
C ALA A 201 -18.07 -21.34 38.95
N THR A 202 -17.07 -21.46 39.81
CA THR A 202 -16.90 -20.66 41.03
C THR A 202 -16.14 -19.35 40.77
N ASP A 203 -15.49 -19.21 39.62
CA ASP A 203 -14.72 -18.02 39.28
C ASP A 203 -15.67 -16.82 39.07
N THR A 204 -15.24 -15.65 39.48
CA THR A 204 -15.90 -14.39 39.11
C THR A 204 -15.40 -13.88 37.77
N VAL A 205 -16.10 -12.93 37.16
CA VAL A 205 -15.66 -12.27 35.91
C VAL A 205 -14.29 -11.64 36.11
N GLU A 206 -14.07 -10.96 37.26
CA GLU A 206 -12.77 -10.37 37.61
C GLU A 206 -11.65 -11.41 37.68
N GLU A 207 -11.91 -12.59 38.27
CA GLU A 207 -10.90 -13.66 38.34
C GLU A 207 -10.52 -14.21 36.99
N VAL A 208 -11.48 -14.37 36.06
CA VAL A 208 -11.19 -14.79 34.70
C VAL A 208 -10.37 -13.71 33.97
N ILE A 209 -10.76 -12.44 34.05
CA ILE A 209 -10.02 -11.32 33.46
C ILE A 209 -8.59 -11.26 34.01
N ASN A 210 -8.42 -11.37 35.35
CA ASN A 210 -7.10 -11.38 35.97
C ASN A 210 -6.26 -12.59 35.52
N ARG A 211 -6.89 -13.74 35.33
CA ARG A 211 -6.21 -14.95 34.84
C ARG A 211 -5.73 -14.74 33.43
N ILE A 212 -6.54 -14.17 32.50
CA ILE A 212 -6.13 -13.78 31.14
C ILE A 212 -4.92 -12.85 31.22
N ASN A 213 -5.03 -11.78 32.03
CA ASN A 213 -4.01 -10.74 32.12
C ASN A 213 -2.68 -11.19 32.76
N ASN A 214 -2.68 -12.30 33.49
CA ASN A 214 -1.52 -12.90 34.14
C ASN A 214 -0.86 -14.01 33.28
N THR A 215 -1.40 -14.33 32.10
CA THR A 215 -0.76 -15.26 31.16
C THR A 215 0.24 -14.53 30.26
N ASP A 216 1.03 -15.32 29.53
CA ASP A 216 1.90 -14.82 28.45
C ASP A 216 1.13 -14.57 27.13
N ALA A 217 -0.21 -14.52 27.19
CA ALA A 217 -1.02 -14.16 26.03
C ALA A 217 -0.74 -12.73 25.60
N GLU A 218 -0.68 -12.53 24.29
CA GLU A 218 -0.54 -11.19 23.69
C GLU A 218 -1.89 -10.47 23.59
N VAL A 219 -2.77 -10.76 24.53
CA VAL A 219 -4.11 -10.20 24.68
C VAL A 219 -4.31 -9.75 26.12
N LYS A 220 -4.91 -8.59 26.31
CA LYS A 220 -5.38 -8.07 27.60
C LYS A 220 -6.89 -8.02 27.63
N ALA A 221 -7.46 -8.33 28.81
CA ALA A 221 -8.90 -8.31 29.06
C ALA A 221 -9.25 -7.24 30.11
N TYR A 222 -10.36 -6.55 29.91
CA TYR A 222 -10.93 -5.63 30.91
C TYR A 222 -12.43 -5.42 30.62
N LEU A 223 -13.15 -4.83 31.57
CA LEU A 223 -14.51 -4.37 31.34
C LEU A 223 -14.49 -2.90 30.91
N ASP A 224 -15.28 -2.58 29.87
CA ASP A 224 -15.51 -1.19 29.46
C ASP A 224 -16.48 -0.48 30.42
N ARG A 225 -16.84 0.78 30.14
CA ARG A 225 -17.76 1.58 30.96
C ARG A 225 -19.19 1.04 31.00
N ASP A 226 -19.56 0.27 29.96
CA ASP A 226 -20.85 -0.41 29.85
C ASP A 226 -20.80 -1.82 30.48
N ASN A 227 -19.70 -2.14 31.16
CA ASN A 227 -19.40 -3.44 31.76
C ASN A 227 -19.33 -4.58 30.73
N ARG A 228 -18.97 -4.30 29.50
CA ARG A 228 -18.78 -5.33 28.46
C ARG A 228 -17.33 -5.79 28.48
N LEU A 229 -17.12 -7.10 28.27
CA LEU A 229 -15.77 -7.64 28.17
C LEU A 229 -15.09 -7.14 26.90
N VAL A 230 -13.90 -6.60 27.07
CA VAL A 230 -13.00 -6.20 26.00
C VAL A 230 -11.78 -7.10 26.01
N LEU A 231 -11.49 -7.72 24.85
CA LEU A 231 -10.21 -8.36 24.58
C LEU A 231 -9.43 -7.46 23.63
N LYS A 232 -8.20 -7.14 23.99
CA LYS A 232 -7.35 -6.19 23.26
C LYS A 232 -5.97 -6.78 23.03
N ALA A 233 -5.49 -6.69 21.80
CA ALA A 233 -4.13 -7.09 21.47
C ALA A 233 -3.09 -6.20 22.18
N THR A 234 -1.94 -6.78 22.45
CA THR A 234 -0.75 -6.06 22.92
C THR A 234 0.36 -6.14 21.89
N THR A 235 1.47 -5.46 22.16
CA THR A 235 2.69 -5.61 21.34
C THR A 235 3.14 -7.06 21.34
N SER A 236 3.41 -7.63 20.15
CA SER A 236 3.96 -8.97 20.07
C SER A 236 5.38 -9.04 20.64
N ASN A 237 5.72 -10.17 21.24
CA ASN A 237 7.08 -10.44 21.68
C ASN A 237 7.94 -11.08 20.56
N ASP A 238 7.30 -11.61 19.51
CA ASP A 238 7.94 -12.17 18.34
C ASP A 238 7.93 -11.18 17.18
N LYS A 239 9.10 -10.97 16.55
CA LYS A 239 9.25 -10.09 15.38
C LYS A 239 8.55 -10.61 14.12
N GLY A 240 8.27 -11.90 14.05
CA GLY A 240 7.54 -12.54 12.96
C GLY A 240 6.03 -12.32 13.05
N ASN A 241 5.53 -11.90 14.19
CA ASN A 241 4.12 -11.66 14.43
C ASN A 241 3.77 -10.16 14.29
N PRO A 242 2.59 -9.84 13.77
CA PRO A 242 2.15 -8.46 13.71
C PRO A 242 1.91 -7.89 15.12
N ASP A 243 2.37 -6.66 15.38
CA ASP A 243 2.07 -5.93 16.60
C ASP A 243 0.60 -5.52 16.65
N PHE A 244 0.00 -5.58 17.83
CA PHE A 244 -1.36 -5.13 18.13
C PHE A 244 -2.45 -5.83 17.29
N VAL A 245 -2.25 -7.12 17.00
CA VAL A 245 -3.22 -7.97 16.31
C VAL A 245 -3.57 -9.14 17.21
N ILE A 246 -4.86 -9.37 17.45
CA ILE A 246 -5.35 -10.60 18.07
C ILE A 246 -5.26 -11.70 17.01
N ARG A 247 -4.37 -12.68 17.21
CA ARG A 247 -4.13 -13.72 16.21
C ARG A 247 -5.04 -14.92 16.36
N HIS A 248 -5.42 -15.26 17.59
CA HIS A 248 -6.29 -16.42 17.87
C HIS A 248 -7.11 -16.19 19.12
N VAL A 249 -8.39 -16.54 19.06
CA VAL A 249 -9.30 -16.58 20.23
C VAL A 249 -10.23 -17.79 20.08
N GLU A 250 -10.21 -18.66 21.06
CA GLU A 250 -11.08 -19.84 21.15
C GLU A 250 -11.62 -19.97 22.58
N ASP A 251 -12.82 -20.51 22.73
CA ASP A 251 -13.41 -20.87 24.01
C ASP A 251 -14.07 -22.25 23.90
N SER A 252 -13.54 -23.23 24.62
CA SER A 252 -14.12 -24.57 24.65
C SER A 252 -15.47 -24.64 25.39
N GLY A 253 -15.75 -23.62 26.22
CA GLY A 253 -17.00 -23.47 26.97
C GLY A 253 -17.88 -22.34 26.42
N MET A 254 -18.50 -21.58 27.32
CA MET A 254 -19.52 -20.59 26.97
C MET A 254 -19.21 -19.17 27.49
N PHE A 255 -18.01 -18.92 28.02
CA PHE A 255 -17.65 -17.63 28.60
C PHE A 255 -17.50 -16.54 27.55
N LEU A 256 -16.71 -16.79 26.50
CA LEU A 256 -16.54 -15.82 25.39
C LEU A 256 -17.72 -15.85 24.42
N THR A 257 -18.48 -16.93 24.37
CA THR A 257 -19.64 -17.08 23.50
C THR A 257 -20.89 -16.47 24.11
N GLY A 258 -21.74 -17.29 24.69
CA GLY A 258 -23.05 -16.86 25.20
C GLY A 258 -22.99 -15.89 26.39
N TYR A 259 -21.97 -15.95 27.25
CA TYR A 259 -21.90 -15.12 28.43
C TYR A 259 -21.37 -13.71 28.11
N ALA A 260 -20.21 -13.58 27.48
CA ALA A 260 -19.64 -12.30 27.08
C ALA A 260 -20.13 -11.81 25.69
N GLY A 261 -20.54 -12.72 24.81
CA GLY A 261 -21.04 -12.39 23.48
C GLY A 261 -19.94 -11.87 22.55
N ILE A 262 -18.78 -12.52 22.56
CA ILE A 262 -17.66 -12.23 21.63
C ILE A 262 -17.68 -13.22 20.46
N LEU A 263 -17.75 -14.53 20.73
CA LEU A 263 -17.73 -15.58 19.73
C LEU A 263 -19.14 -16.12 19.43
N ASN A 264 -19.37 -16.58 18.20
CA ASN A 264 -20.64 -17.20 17.78
C ASN A 264 -20.80 -18.62 18.30
N ALA A 265 -19.72 -19.38 18.40
CA ALA A 265 -19.75 -20.78 18.81
C ALA A 265 -18.55 -21.11 19.68
N SER A 266 -18.65 -22.24 20.42
CA SER A 266 -17.59 -22.78 21.26
C SER A 266 -16.72 -23.76 20.48
N GLY A 267 -15.48 -23.95 20.93
CA GLY A 267 -14.51 -24.89 20.38
C GLY A 267 -13.86 -24.40 19.09
N GLU A 268 -13.09 -25.28 18.48
CA GLU A 268 -12.26 -24.99 17.30
C GLU A 268 -13.07 -24.46 16.10
N GLU A 269 -14.29 -24.96 15.89
CA GLU A 269 -15.16 -24.50 14.79
C GLU A 269 -15.64 -23.06 14.99
N GLY A 270 -15.68 -22.56 16.21
CA GLY A 270 -16.08 -21.19 16.56
C GLY A 270 -14.92 -20.25 16.80
N ALA A 271 -13.69 -20.72 16.66
CA ALA A 271 -12.50 -19.93 16.93
C ALA A 271 -12.31 -18.80 15.90
N TYR A 272 -11.84 -17.68 16.38
CA TYR A 272 -11.32 -16.61 15.54
C TYR A 272 -9.84 -16.90 15.23
N ASP A 273 -9.47 -16.90 13.95
CA ASP A 273 -8.09 -17.01 13.49
C ASP A 273 -7.79 -15.92 12.45
N TYR A 274 -6.84 -15.04 12.76
CA TYR A 274 -6.50 -13.87 11.95
C TYR A 274 -6.02 -14.20 10.52
N ALA A 275 -5.44 -15.40 10.32
CA ALA A 275 -4.94 -15.86 9.04
C ALA A 275 -6.06 -16.24 8.03
N GLN A 276 -7.32 -15.98 8.39
CA GLN A 276 -8.46 -16.24 7.52
C GLN A 276 -9.14 -14.92 7.14
N ALA A 277 -9.41 -14.74 5.85
CA ALA A 277 -10.09 -13.54 5.36
C ALA A 277 -11.49 -13.36 5.97
N ASP A 278 -12.16 -14.45 6.29
CA ASP A 278 -13.51 -14.48 6.85
C ASP A 278 -13.56 -14.70 8.37
N ALA A 279 -12.41 -14.55 9.06
CA ALA A 279 -12.30 -14.75 10.52
C ALA A 279 -13.34 -13.97 11.32
N VAL A 280 -13.74 -12.78 10.87
CA VAL A 280 -14.76 -11.96 11.54
C VAL A 280 -16.12 -12.63 11.60
N ASN A 281 -16.39 -13.65 10.79
CA ASN A 281 -17.63 -14.43 10.85
C ASN A 281 -17.73 -15.30 12.12
N ALA A 282 -16.62 -15.55 12.80
CA ALA A 282 -16.62 -16.21 14.12
C ALA A 282 -17.14 -15.30 15.23
N LEU A 283 -17.31 -14.00 14.99
CA LEU A 283 -17.71 -13.02 16.01
C LEU A 283 -19.24 -12.90 16.12
N ALA A 284 -19.77 -12.92 17.34
CA ALA A 284 -21.22 -12.88 17.65
C ALA A 284 -21.85 -11.48 17.54
N GLY A 285 -21.57 -10.73 16.47
CA GLY A 285 -21.97 -9.34 16.38
C GLY A 285 -21.23 -8.46 17.38
N ALA A 286 -20.16 -8.95 17.97
CA ALA A 286 -19.25 -8.19 18.79
C ALA A 286 -18.69 -7.02 17.99
N GLN A 287 -18.55 -5.87 18.63
CA GLN A 287 -17.86 -4.75 18.02
C GLN A 287 -16.37 -5.04 18.00
N PHE A 288 -15.71 -4.81 16.88
CA PHE A 288 -14.27 -5.00 16.76
C PHE A 288 -13.58 -3.81 16.08
N GLY A 289 -12.34 -3.58 16.45
CA GLY A 289 -11.49 -2.59 15.79
C GLY A 289 -10.45 -3.31 14.93
N THR A 290 -10.38 -2.96 13.66
CA THR A 290 -9.41 -3.52 12.71
C THR A 290 -8.02 -2.90 12.90
N ALA A 291 -6.97 -3.66 12.58
CA ALA A 291 -5.59 -3.20 12.53
C ALA A 291 -4.99 -3.50 11.14
N PRO A 292 -4.50 -2.53 10.39
CA PRO A 292 -4.54 -1.10 10.71
C PRO A 292 -5.95 -0.53 10.54
N VAL A 293 -6.36 0.32 11.49
CA VAL A 293 -7.57 1.13 11.31
C VAL A 293 -7.35 2.04 10.12
N MET A 294 -8.37 2.24 9.28
CA MET A 294 -8.28 3.11 8.12
C MET A 294 -7.88 4.54 8.52
N ASN A 295 -6.63 4.91 8.24
CA ASN A 295 -6.04 6.24 8.45
C ASN A 295 -6.14 6.81 9.89
N PRO A 296 -5.83 6.07 10.98
CA PRO A 296 -5.87 6.62 12.32
C PRO A 296 -4.93 7.81 12.51
N SER A 297 -3.85 7.89 11.73
CA SER A 297 -2.93 9.03 11.73
C SER A 297 -3.56 10.33 11.20
N ALA A 298 -4.61 10.23 10.37
CA ALA A 298 -5.27 11.40 9.80
C ALA A 298 -6.28 12.05 10.77
N TYR A 299 -6.76 11.32 11.80
CA TYR A 299 -7.82 11.82 12.69
C TYR A 299 -7.62 11.49 14.16
N ILE A 300 -6.37 11.21 14.57
CA ILE A 300 -6.07 11.13 16.02
C ILE A 300 -6.45 12.45 16.70
N GLN A 301 -7.29 12.36 17.73
CA GLN A 301 -7.74 13.52 18.47
C GLN A 301 -7.89 13.22 19.96
N VAL A 302 -7.78 14.25 20.79
CA VAL A 302 -8.02 14.14 22.21
C VAL A 302 -9.52 13.97 22.48
N ASN A 303 -9.85 13.15 23.47
CA ASN A 303 -11.22 12.87 23.88
C ASN A 303 -11.95 14.18 24.30
N ASP A 304 -13.16 14.38 23.77
CA ASP A 304 -13.97 15.56 24.05
C ASP A 304 -14.24 15.79 25.54
N ALA A 305 -14.33 14.72 26.33
CA ALA A 305 -14.48 14.83 27.77
C ALA A 305 -13.27 15.51 28.44
N ILE A 306 -12.06 15.26 27.94
CA ILE A 306 -10.82 15.90 28.39
C ILE A 306 -10.72 17.32 27.83
N HIS A 307 -11.13 17.53 26.59
CA HIS A 307 -11.15 18.85 25.97
C HIS A 307 -12.10 19.80 26.71
N SER A 308 -13.25 19.29 27.19
CA SER A 308 -14.26 20.04 27.90
C SER A 308 -13.83 20.36 29.34
N ASP A 309 -13.12 19.46 30.02
CA ASP A 309 -12.59 19.65 31.38
C ASP A 309 -11.15 19.12 31.45
N ILE A 310 -10.19 20.04 31.36
CA ILE A 310 -8.75 19.71 31.43
C ILE A 310 -8.35 19.07 32.81
N GLN A 311 -9.15 19.19 33.85
CA GLN A 311 -8.89 18.52 35.11
C GLN A 311 -9.10 17.01 35.03
N SER A 312 -9.74 16.54 33.95
CA SER A 312 -9.89 15.11 33.60
C SER A 312 -8.62 14.48 33.08
N VAL A 313 -7.57 15.25 32.77
CA VAL A 313 -6.26 14.68 32.44
C VAL A 313 -5.73 13.88 33.61
N ALA A 314 -5.64 12.56 33.42
CA ALA A 314 -5.27 11.63 34.48
C ALA A 314 -3.76 11.51 34.59
N ALA A 315 -3.14 12.33 35.42
CA ALA A 315 -1.70 12.34 35.67
C ALA A 315 -1.29 11.53 36.91
N ALA A 316 -2.20 11.27 37.84
CA ALA A 316 -1.95 10.57 39.07
C ALA A 316 -2.40 9.10 39.02
N LYS A 317 -1.84 8.25 39.88
CA LYS A 317 -2.42 6.93 40.18
C LYS A 317 -3.40 7.04 41.36
N PRO A 318 -4.55 6.34 41.31
CA PRO A 318 -5.47 6.33 42.43
C PRO A 318 -4.77 5.78 43.69
N ASN A 319 -5.00 6.40 44.83
CA ASN A 319 -4.58 5.89 46.15
C ASN A 319 -5.57 4.82 46.65
N LEU A 320 -5.34 4.28 47.84
CA LEU A 320 -6.21 3.27 48.49
C LEU A 320 -7.67 3.71 48.65
N GLN A 321 -7.93 5.01 48.64
CA GLN A 321 -9.27 5.60 48.74
C GLN A 321 -9.87 5.93 47.38
N GLY A 322 -9.16 5.60 46.25
CA GLY A 322 -9.62 5.88 44.89
C GLY A 322 -9.57 7.36 44.49
N VAL A 323 -8.73 8.19 45.17
CA VAL A 323 -8.58 9.62 44.83
C VAL A 323 -7.15 9.95 44.44
N ALA A 324 -6.98 11.11 43.77
CA ALA A 324 -5.67 11.61 43.40
C ALA A 324 -4.97 12.28 44.62
N ASP A 325 -3.74 11.88 44.92
CA ASP A 325 -2.91 12.58 45.86
C ASP A 325 -2.33 13.86 45.25
N ALA A 326 -2.23 14.92 46.07
CA ALA A 326 -1.67 16.18 45.61
C ALA A 326 -0.19 16.02 45.22
N GLY A 327 0.15 16.39 43.97
CA GLY A 327 1.51 16.31 43.44
C GLY A 327 1.90 14.94 42.89
N ASP A 328 1.00 13.96 42.85
CA ASP A 328 1.25 12.69 42.21
C ASP A 328 1.24 12.85 40.66
N GLY A 329 2.32 12.48 40.03
CA GLY A 329 2.51 12.51 38.58
C GLY A 329 2.92 11.15 38.00
N ARG A 330 2.70 10.06 38.73
CA ARG A 330 3.18 8.72 38.33
C ARG A 330 2.68 8.29 36.95
N ALA A 331 1.41 8.53 36.62
CA ALA A 331 0.86 8.18 35.32
C ALA A 331 1.46 9.03 34.17
N ALA A 332 1.68 10.32 34.42
CA ALA A 332 2.36 11.19 33.47
C ALA A 332 3.80 10.72 33.19
N VAL A 333 4.52 10.25 34.21
CA VAL A 333 5.86 9.67 34.08
C VAL A 333 5.82 8.37 33.28
N GLU A 334 4.83 7.50 33.49
CA GLU A 334 4.64 6.28 32.72
C GLU A 334 4.38 6.59 31.23
N ILE A 335 3.51 7.56 30.93
CA ILE A 335 3.28 8.01 29.56
C ILE A 335 4.58 8.54 28.94
N ALA A 336 5.33 9.36 29.67
CA ALA A 336 6.61 9.88 29.19
C ALA A 336 7.66 8.77 28.98
N ALA A 337 7.63 7.69 29.76
CA ALA A 337 8.52 6.55 29.63
C ALA A 337 8.27 5.73 28.35
N LEU A 338 7.06 5.78 27.77
CA LEU A 338 6.77 5.11 26.51
C LEU A 338 7.72 5.52 25.37
N ARG A 339 8.21 6.76 25.41
CA ARG A 339 9.18 7.25 24.43
C ARG A 339 10.45 6.39 24.36
N ASN A 340 10.93 5.93 25.51
CA ASN A 340 12.20 5.21 25.63
C ASN A 340 11.99 3.70 25.82
N THR A 341 10.75 3.24 25.73
CA THR A 341 10.41 1.83 25.90
C THR A 341 10.26 1.18 24.53
N GLY A 342 10.83 -0.01 24.35
CA GLY A 342 10.57 -0.81 23.14
C GLY A 342 9.12 -1.29 23.14
N VAL A 343 8.31 -0.77 22.23
CA VAL A 343 6.85 -1.04 22.14
C VAL A 343 6.44 -1.46 20.72
N MET A 344 7.37 -1.43 19.76
CA MET A 344 7.14 -1.80 18.38
C MET A 344 8.03 -2.98 17.99
N ILE A 345 7.60 -3.76 16.98
CA ILE A 345 8.34 -4.88 16.38
C ILE A 345 8.90 -5.82 17.45
N GLY A 346 8.04 -6.60 18.08
CA GLY A 346 8.42 -7.56 19.13
C GLY A 346 9.10 -6.89 20.33
N LYS A 347 8.60 -5.73 20.75
CA LYS A 347 9.13 -4.91 21.87
C LYS A 347 10.61 -4.54 21.74
N SER A 348 11.15 -4.56 20.52
CA SER A 348 12.57 -4.29 20.25
C SER A 348 12.86 -2.87 19.77
N ARG A 349 11.82 -2.11 19.37
CA ARG A 349 11.94 -0.76 18.84
C ARG A 349 11.13 0.24 19.66
N THR A 350 11.71 1.42 19.88
CA THR A 350 10.94 2.56 20.39
C THR A 350 10.12 3.20 19.25
N PHE A 351 9.20 4.10 19.58
CA PHE A 351 8.51 4.89 18.55
C PHE A 351 9.47 5.72 17.71
N ASP A 352 10.48 6.33 18.35
CA ASP A 352 11.49 7.15 17.67
C ASP A 352 12.32 6.29 16.70
N ASP A 353 12.75 5.09 17.10
CA ASP A 353 13.50 4.15 16.24
C ASP A 353 12.63 3.67 15.07
N TYR A 354 11.37 3.31 15.33
CA TYR A 354 10.45 2.83 14.29
C TYR A 354 10.22 3.90 13.22
N PHE A 355 10.00 5.15 13.64
CA PHE A 355 9.84 6.26 12.72
C PHE A 355 11.15 6.57 11.95
N ALA A 356 12.30 6.51 12.63
CA ALA A 356 13.60 6.70 11.99
C ALA A 356 13.89 5.61 10.95
N ASP A 357 13.51 4.35 11.21
CA ASP A 357 13.64 3.26 10.26
C ASP A 357 12.79 3.52 9.00
N ALA A 358 11.53 3.97 9.16
CA ALA A 358 10.66 4.34 8.04
C ALA A 358 11.26 5.46 7.18
N VAL A 359 11.73 6.55 7.81
CA VAL A 359 12.39 7.67 7.10
C VAL A 359 13.66 7.20 6.38
N THR A 360 14.43 6.33 7.01
CA THR A 360 15.66 5.79 6.43
C THR A 360 15.35 4.92 5.20
N ASN A 361 14.32 4.11 5.26
CA ASN A 361 13.87 3.28 4.12
C ASN A 361 13.46 4.14 2.92
N VAL A 362 12.69 5.21 3.16
CA VAL A 362 12.32 6.17 2.10
C VAL A 362 13.57 6.84 1.51
N GLY A 363 14.50 7.27 2.37
CA GLY A 363 15.77 7.86 1.93
C GLY A 363 16.61 6.91 1.08
N LEU A 364 16.72 5.64 1.49
CA LEU A 364 17.47 4.61 0.76
C LEU A 364 16.83 4.30 -0.60
N LYS A 365 15.50 4.19 -0.67
CA LYS A 365 14.76 4.02 -1.94
C LYS A 365 14.99 5.21 -2.88
N GLY A 366 15.00 6.44 -2.34
CA GLY A 366 15.31 7.65 -3.11
C GLY A 366 16.73 7.62 -3.69
N GLU A 367 17.73 7.27 -2.89
CA GLU A 367 19.11 7.13 -3.34
C GLU A 367 19.26 6.03 -4.40
N GLN A 368 18.63 4.88 -4.21
CA GLN A 368 18.61 3.79 -5.19
C GLN A 368 18.00 4.23 -6.53
N ALA A 369 16.87 4.96 -6.48
CA ALA A 369 16.22 5.49 -7.67
C ALA A 369 17.11 6.50 -8.41
N GLU A 370 17.81 7.39 -7.72
CA GLU A 370 18.74 8.36 -8.31
C GLU A 370 19.96 7.68 -8.95
N ASN A 371 20.53 6.67 -8.28
CA ASN A 371 21.63 5.89 -8.82
C ASN A 371 21.20 5.10 -10.08
N MET A 372 20.00 4.51 -10.06
CA MET A 372 19.45 3.81 -11.21
C MET A 372 19.16 4.77 -12.37
N LEU A 373 18.60 5.95 -12.11
CA LEU A 373 18.36 6.98 -13.12
C LEU A 373 19.68 7.43 -13.78
N THR A 374 20.71 7.66 -12.99
CA THR A 374 22.06 8.03 -13.48
C THR A 374 22.63 6.96 -14.39
N SER A 375 22.54 5.69 -13.98
CA SER A 375 22.99 4.54 -14.78
C SER A 375 22.21 4.40 -16.08
N GLN A 376 20.87 4.51 -16.01
CA GLN A 376 20.01 4.43 -17.20
C GLN A 376 20.28 5.58 -18.19
N ASN A 377 20.50 6.79 -17.70
CA ASN A 377 20.84 7.93 -18.54
C ASN A 377 22.19 7.73 -19.27
N ALA A 378 23.17 7.14 -18.61
CA ALA A 378 24.45 6.80 -19.23
C ALA A 378 24.26 5.76 -20.35
N ILE A 379 23.51 4.67 -20.07
CA ILE A 379 23.18 3.65 -21.07
C ILE A 379 22.42 4.26 -22.27
N MET A 380 21.45 5.14 -22.00
CA MET A 380 20.71 5.82 -23.06
C MET A 380 21.57 6.73 -23.90
N ALA A 381 22.54 7.42 -23.30
CA ALA A 381 23.51 8.24 -24.02
C ALA A 381 24.37 7.37 -24.94
N ASP A 382 24.89 6.24 -24.44
CA ASP A 382 25.69 5.31 -25.25
C ASP A 382 24.89 4.69 -26.40
N LEU A 383 23.65 4.26 -26.13
CA LEU A 383 22.76 3.72 -27.16
C LEU A 383 22.41 4.78 -28.23
N THR A 384 22.20 6.02 -27.81
CA THR A 384 21.95 7.14 -28.73
C THR A 384 23.17 7.41 -29.61
N ALA A 385 24.38 7.47 -29.03
CA ALA A 385 25.61 7.62 -29.76
C ALA A 385 25.85 6.47 -30.74
N LEU A 386 25.54 5.22 -30.33
CA LEU A 386 25.64 4.04 -31.23
C LEU A 386 24.65 4.16 -32.37
N ARG A 387 23.39 4.51 -32.12
CA ARG A 387 22.39 4.74 -33.16
C ARG A 387 22.85 5.79 -34.15
N ASP A 388 23.32 6.93 -33.62
CA ASP A 388 23.76 8.04 -34.46
C ASP A 388 25.02 7.69 -35.30
N SER A 389 25.89 6.79 -34.82
CA SER A 389 27.03 6.29 -35.55
C SER A 389 26.66 5.37 -36.73
N ILE A 390 25.51 4.68 -36.61
CA ILE A 390 25.03 3.70 -37.64
C ILE A 390 24.08 4.38 -38.64
N SER A 391 23.20 5.25 -38.18
CA SER A 391 22.12 5.84 -38.97
C SER A 391 22.16 7.37 -39.01
N GLY A 392 23.13 7.99 -38.38
CA GLY A 392 23.30 9.45 -38.42
C GLY A 392 23.74 9.91 -39.83
N VAL A 393 23.14 11.00 -40.28
CA VAL A 393 23.52 11.63 -41.54
C VAL A 393 24.74 12.52 -41.32
N ASN A 394 25.87 12.21 -41.98
CA ASN A 394 27.04 13.06 -42.00
C ASN A 394 26.83 14.19 -43.03
N ILE A 395 26.61 15.40 -42.53
CA ILE A 395 26.32 16.58 -43.35
C ILE A 395 27.44 16.83 -44.37
N ASP A 396 28.69 16.54 -44.05
CA ASP A 396 29.84 16.74 -44.96
C ASP A 396 29.80 15.74 -46.12
N GLU A 397 29.41 14.48 -45.87
CA GLU A 397 29.21 13.48 -46.90
C GLU A 397 28.03 13.82 -47.83
N GLU A 398 26.90 14.24 -47.24
CA GLU A 398 25.75 14.67 -48.02
C GLU A 398 26.04 15.90 -48.87
N LEU A 399 26.80 16.88 -48.37
CA LEU A 399 27.25 18.03 -49.15
C LEU A 399 28.19 17.61 -50.28
N ALA A 400 29.10 16.67 -50.05
CA ALA A 400 29.96 16.13 -51.08
C ALA A 400 29.16 15.40 -52.15
N ASP A 401 28.17 14.62 -51.80
CA ASP A 401 27.29 13.94 -52.73
C ASP A 401 26.37 14.91 -53.48
N ILE A 402 25.86 15.97 -52.85
CA ILE A 402 25.12 17.04 -53.53
C ILE A 402 26.01 17.69 -54.61
N ILE A 403 27.25 18.03 -54.31
CA ILE A 403 28.21 18.59 -55.28
C ILE A 403 28.47 17.64 -56.42
N LYS A 404 28.65 16.37 -56.12
CA LYS A 404 28.85 15.30 -57.12
C LYS A 404 27.62 15.15 -58.05
N PHE A 405 26.40 15.14 -57.48
CA PHE A 405 25.18 15.11 -58.28
C PHE A 405 24.98 16.38 -59.12
N GLN A 406 25.32 17.57 -58.57
CA GLN A 406 25.33 18.82 -59.34
C GLN A 406 26.29 18.75 -60.53
N HIS A 407 27.49 18.22 -60.35
CA HIS A 407 28.44 18.01 -61.45
C HIS A 407 27.90 17.00 -62.45
N GLY A 408 27.29 15.91 -62.01
CA GLY A 408 26.63 14.92 -62.87
C GLY A 408 25.48 15.52 -63.68
N TYR A 409 24.62 16.31 -63.03
CA TYR A 409 23.54 17.03 -63.72
C TYR A 409 24.06 18.01 -64.78
N ASN A 410 25.07 18.81 -64.43
CA ASN A 410 25.69 19.76 -65.36
C ASN A 410 26.36 19.04 -66.57
N ALA A 411 26.99 17.89 -66.32
CA ALA A 411 27.55 17.08 -67.37
C ALA A 411 26.47 16.49 -68.31
N ALA A 412 25.36 15.96 -67.74
CA ALA A 412 24.23 15.47 -68.52
C ALA A 412 23.56 16.59 -69.35
N ALA A 413 23.36 17.77 -68.74
CA ALA A 413 22.81 18.93 -69.48
C ALA A 413 23.69 19.36 -70.68
N ARG A 414 25.04 19.36 -70.48
CA ARG A 414 25.96 19.62 -71.56
C ARG A 414 25.91 18.55 -72.70
N PHE A 415 25.76 17.27 -72.25
CA PHE A 415 25.60 16.17 -73.21
C PHE A 415 24.35 16.33 -74.05
N VAL A 416 23.19 16.69 -73.44
CA VAL A 416 21.94 16.98 -74.17
C VAL A 416 22.14 18.15 -75.15
N THR A 417 22.80 19.24 -74.69
CA THR A 417 23.09 20.38 -75.60
C THR A 417 23.98 20.02 -76.79
N VAL A 418 25.00 19.16 -76.58
CA VAL A 418 25.85 18.67 -77.69
C VAL A 418 25.05 17.78 -78.60
N GLN A 419 24.16 16.91 -78.11
CA GLN A 419 23.24 16.10 -78.87
C GLN A 419 22.33 16.97 -79.76
N ASP A 420 21.74 18.02 -79.21
CA ASP A 420 20.91 18.97 -79.92
C ASP A 420 21.68 19.68 -81.04
N GLN A 421 22.92 20.12 -80.75
CA GLN A 421 23.79 20.72 -81.77
C GLN A 421 24.16 19.75 -82.90
N LEU A 422 24.41 18.48 -82.58
CA LEU A 422 24.65 17.44 -83.59
C LEU A 422 23.42 17.18 -84.43
N LEU A 423 22.23 17.08 -83.80
CA LEU A 423 20.96 16.93 -84.54
C LEU A 423 20.64 18.13 -85.37
N ASP A 424 20.86 19.37 -84.88
CA ASP A 424 20.72 20.57 -85.69
C ASP A 424 21.66 20.58 -86.93
N THR A 425 22.94 20.15 -86.74
CA THR A 425 23.88 20.07 -87.78
C THR A 425 23.48 19.00 -88.83
N LEU A 426 22.94 17.86 -88.36
CA LEU A 426 22.55 16.76 -89.23
C LEU A 426 21.27 17.08 -89.98
N ILE A 427 20.29 17.72 -89.37
CA ILE A 427 19.01 18.04 -89.99
C ILE A 427 19.09 19.27 -90.88
N ASN A 428 19.69 20.34 -90.36
CA ASN A 428 19.63 21.66 -91.04
C ASN A 428 20.84 21.97 -91.95
N ARG A 429 21.98 21.27 -91.75
CA ARG A 429 23.19 21.56 -92.53
C ARG A 429 23.64 20.40 -93.48
N LEU A 430 23.24 19.16 -93.16
CA LEU A 430 23.57 18.01 -94.01
C LEU A 430 22.38 17.41 -94.78
N GLY A 431 21.16 17.87 -94.45
CA GLY A 431 19.92 17.42 -95.06
C GLY A 431 19.50 18.29 -96.25
N ILE A 432 20.34 18.42 -97.20
CA ILE A 432 19.99 18.93 -98.58
C ILE A 432 19.99 17.80 -99.57
#